data_162811512a938c6e8af85935d8d479ad
#
_entry.id   162811512a938c6e8af85935d8d479ad
#
_cell.length_a   1.000
_cell.length_b   1.000
_cell.length_c   1.000
_cell.angle_alpha   90.00
_cell.angle_beta   90.00
_cell.angle_gamma   90.00
#
_symmetry.space_group_name_H-M   'P 1'
#
loop_
_entity.id
_entity.type
_entity.pdbx_description
1 polymer ?
#
loop_
_entity_poly.entity_id
_entity_poly.type
_entity_poly.pdbx_seq_one_letter_code
_entity_poly.pdbx_strand_id
1 'polypeptide(L)'
;LSVAAAKYIANAMVYDDVIRVADLKTRAVRFSRIRTDIGVSDDEVLYLTEYFHPRAQEVCAMFPARWGRLVESSPRLFRWLDRRVNRGRRIRTDNVLGFMQLYVIAGLRRWRRRLLRHAVEQQHMQTWLNSVLTTVSADYDLAVEMIRCHRLVKGYSDTHARTLSKFDRVMAAAIDLRGSADAADRVRRLCASAMQEEDDGTLVEALSAVKRVH
;
A
#
# COMPACT_ATOMS: atom_id res chain seq x y z
N LEU A 1 -22.17 7.11 -3.82
CA LEU A 1 -21.30 5.97 -4.14
C LEU A 1 -20.36 6.29 -5.30
N SER A 2 -20.83 6.71 -6.49
CA SER A 2 -20.02 6.87 -7.71
C SER A 2 -18.78 7.76 -7.53
N VAL A 3 -18.92 8.93 -6.89
CA VAL A 3 -17.80 9.85 -6.63
C VAL A 3 -16.76 9.21 -5.70
N ALA A 4 -17.21 8.56 -4.63
CA ALA A 4 -16.31 7.85 -3.72
C ALA A 4 -15.61 6.67 -4.42
N ALA A 5 -16.36 5.88 -5.20
CA ALA A 5 -15.82 4.77 -5.98
C ALA A 5 -14.76 5.26 -6.97
N ALA A 6 -15.03 6.29 -7.77
CA ALA A 6 -14.07 6.85 -8.71
C ALA A 6 -12.76 7.26 -8.02
N LYS A 7 -12.85 7.96 -6.87
CA LYS A 7 -11.68 8.38 -6.10
C LYS A 7 -10.87 7.21 -5.57
N TYR A 8 -11.52 6.28 -4.88
CA TYR A 8 -10.81 5.23 -4.14
C TYR A 8 -10.36 4.06 -5.03
N ILE A 9 -11.09 3.76 -6.12
CA ILE A 9 -10.64 2.82 -7.14
C ILE A 9 -9.40 3.39 -7.86
N ALA A 10 -9.41 4.68 -8.24
CA ALA A 10 -8.24 5.31 -8.83
C ALA A 10 -7.02 5.24 -7.88
N ASN A 11 -7.21 5.48 -6.58
CA ASN A 11 -6.15 5.34 -5.58
C ASN A 11 -5.63 3.89 -5.49
N ALA A 12 -6.53 2.89 -5.50
CA ALA A 12 -6.15 1.48 -5.48
C ALA A 12 -5.35 1.08 -6.73
N MET A 13 -5.67 1.64 -7.89
CA MET A 13 -4.94 1.38 -9.14
C MET A 13 -3.52 1.98 -9.15
N VAL A 14 -3.30 3.04 -8.36
CA VAL A 14 -2.01 3.76 -8.26
C VAL A 14 -1.24 3.33 -7.01
N TYR A 15 -1.22 2.03 -6.72
CA TYR A 15 -0.50 1.49 -5.57
C TYR A 15 1.01 1.80 -5.63
N ASP A 16 1.63 1.96 -4.45
CA ASP A 16 3.06 2.17 -4.32
C ASP A 16 3.79 0.82 -4.20
N ASP A 17 4.87 0.69 -4.98
CA ASP A 17 5.82 -0.42 -4.93
C ASP A 17 7.25 0.11 -5.13
N VAL A 18 8.23 -0.76 -4.96
CA VAL A 18 9.65 -0.41 -5.12
C VAL A 18 9.93 0.19 -6.50
N ILE A 19 9.26 -0.29 -7.56
CA ILE A 19 9.45 0.20 -8.94
C ILE A 19 8.93 1.63 -9.08
N ARG A 20 7.74 1.92 -8.54
CA ARG A 20 7.17 3.27 -8.57
C ARG A 20 8.00 4.23 -7.73
N VAL A 21 8.41 3.80 -6.53
CA VAL A 21 9.28 4.62 -5.67
C VAL A 21 10.59 4.93 -6.38
N ALA A 22 11.23 3.95 -7.02
CA ALA A 22 12.45 4.15 -7.80
C ALA A 22 12.23 5.09 -9.00
N ASP A 23 11.11 4.95 -9.73
CA ASP A 23 10.74 5.85 -10.83
C ASP A 23 10.56 7.30 -10.34
N LEU A 24 9.85 7.50 -9.23
CA LEU A 24 9.66 8.84 -8.67
C LEU A 24 10.98 9.47 -8.20
N LYS A 25 11.88 8.66 -7.63
CA LYS A 25 13.18 9.12 -7.11
C LYS A 25 14.22 9.44 -8.19
N THR A 26 14.03 8.94 -9.41
CA THR A 26 14.94 9.18 -10.55
C THR A 26 14.44 10.23 -11.54
N ARG A 27 13.27 10.84 -11.30
CA ARG A 27 12.73 11.89 -12.18
C ARG A 27 13.46 13.21 -12.03
N ALA A 28 13.79 13.86 -13.17
CA ALA A 28 14.43 15.17 -13.18
C ALA A 28 13.65 16.23 -12.39
N VAL A 29 12.33 16.28 -12.53
CA VAL A 29 11.43 17.19 -11.80
C VAL A 29 11.60 17.10 -10.28
N ARG A 30 11.91 15.91 -9.75
CA ARG A 30 12.18 15.75 -8.32
C ARG A 30 13.43 16.51 -7.87
N PHE A 31 14.50 16.41 -8.65
CA PHE A 31 15.75 17.09 -8.32
C PHE A 31 15.60 18.61 -8.37
N SER A 32 14.93 19.14 -9.39
CA SER A 32 14.62 20.57 -9.48
C SER A 32 13.77 21.04 -8.30
N ARG A 33 12.74 20.27 -7.93
CA ARG A 33 11.89 20.61 -6.79
C ARG A 33 12.68 20.63 -5.47
N ILE A 34 13.53 19.63 -5.23
CA ILE A 34 14.34 19.57 -4.00
C ILE A 34 15.29 20.78 -3.93
N ARG A 35 15.92 21.17 -5.05
CA ARG A 35 16.75 22.39 -5.09
C ARG A 35 15.95 23.63 -4.70
N THR A 36 14.77 23.80 -5.27
CA THR A 36 13.87 24.91 -4.96
C THR A 36 13.43 24.88 -3.48
N ASP A 37 13.03 23.72 -2.97
CA ASP A 37 12.53 23.58 -1.58
C ASP A 37 13.63 23.87 -0.53
N ILE A 38 14.90 23.57 -0.84
CA ILE A 38 16.05 23.81 0.06
C ILE A 38 16.68 25.20 -0.19
N GLY A 39 16.40 25.83 -1.32
CA GLY A 39 16.99 27.13 -1.70
C GLY A 39 18.45 27.03 -2.16
N VAL A 40 18.84 25.90 -2.76
CA VAL A 40 20.20 25.65 -3.27
C VAL A 40 20.28 26.10 -4.73
N SER A 41 21.31 26.86 -5.08
CA SER A 41 21.57 27.36 -6.44
C SER A 41 22.06 26.23 -7.38
N ASP A 42 22.01 26.48 -8.70
CA ASP A 42 22.33 25.44 -9.69
C ASP A 42 23.82 25.09 -9.75
N ASP A 43 24.70 25.96 -9.29
CA ASP A 43 26.16 25.77 -9.17
C ASP A 43 26.58 25.04 -7.90
N GLU A 44 25.68 24.86 -6.93
CA GLU A 44 25.98 24.16 -5.69
C GLU A 44 25.74 22.64 -5.81
N VAL A 45 26.61 21.86 -5.17
CA VAL A 45 26.51 20.39 -5.18
C VAL A 45 25.52 19.92 -4.11
N LEU A 46 24.47 19.21 -4.54
CA LEU A 46 23.47 18.62 -3.66
C LEU A 46 23.72 17.12 -3.49
N TYR A 47 23.96 16.69 -2.25
CA TYR A 47 24.10 15.27 -1.90
C TYR A 47 22.76 14.70 -1.46
N LEU A 48 22.27 13.68 -2.17
CA LEU A 48 21.00 13.01 -1.88
C LEU A 48 21.22 11.55 -1.52
N THR A 49 20.81 11.18 -0.32
CA THR A 49 20.86 9.80 0.16
C THR A 49 19.45 9.26 0.37
N GLU A 50 19.15 8.15 -0.27
CA GLU A 50 17.90 7.43 -0.14
C GLU A 50 18.06 6.24 0.81
N TYR A 51 17.14 6.08 1.72
CA TYR A 51 17.10 4.94 2.63
C TYR A 51 16.12 3.91 2.10
N PHE A 52 16.60 2.70 1.86
CA PHE A 52 15.80 1.57 1.43
C PHE A 52 16.00 0.41 2.40
N HIS A 53 14.91 -0.25 2.75
CA HIS A 53 14.93 -1.49 3.51
C HIS A 53 14.10 -2.53 2.77
N PRO A 54 14.61 -3.11 1.66
CA PRO A 54 13.88 -4.09 0.89
C PRO A 54 13.71 -5.37 1.71
N ARG A 55 12.48 -5.89 1.75
CA ARG A 55 12.17 -7.20 2.30
C ARG A 55 12.04 -8.24 1.21
N ALA A 56 12.12 -9.53 1.60
CA ALA A 56 11.98 -10.63 0.64
C ALA A 56 10.66 -10.56 -0.14
N GLN A 57 9.55 -10.17 0.51
CA GLN A 57 8.25 -9.99 -0.14
C GLN A 57 8.29 -8.95 -1.26
N GLU A 58 8.97 -7.82 -1.04
CA GLU A 58 9.08 -6.76 -2.05
C GLU A 58 9.90 -7.21 -3.25
N VAL A 59 10.95 -8.01 -3.01
CA VAL A 59 11.77 -8.58 -4.08
C VAL A 59 10.97 -9.63 -4.83
N CYS A 60 10.25 -10.53 -4.16
CA CYS A 60 9.34 -11.50 -4.79
C CYS A 60 8.26 -10.78 -5.62
N ALA A 61 7.75 -9.66 -5.11
CA ALA A 61 6.74 -8.84 -5.77
C ALA A 61 7.21 -8.23 -7.10
N MET A 62 8.53 -8.07 -7.30
CA MET A 62 9.14 -7.61 -8.56
C MET A 62 9.36 -8.74 -9.58
N PHE A 63 9.14 -10.00 -9.24
CA PHE A 63 9.20 -11.11 -10.19
C PHE A 63 7.87 -11.29 -10.92
N PRO A 64 7.88 -11.94 -12.11
CA PRO A 64 6.66 -12.43 -12.74
C PRO A 64 5.83 -13.24 -11.75
N ALA A 65 4.49 -13.10 -11.78
CA ALA A 65 3.59 -13.60 -10.75
C ALA A 65 3.80 -15.10 -10.41
N ARG A 66 4.09 -15.93 -11.42
CA ARG A 66 4.36 -17.38 -11.21
C ARG A 66 5.63 -17.64 -10.40
N TRP A 67 6.71 -16.93 -10.72
CA TRP A 67 8.00 -17.09 -10.05
C TRP A 67 7.99 -16.49 -8.65
N GLY A 68 7.38 -15.31 -8.48
CA GLY A 68 7.24 -14.69 -7.17
C GLY A 68 6.50 -15.59 -6.19
N ARG A 69 5.35 -16.15 -6.61
CA ARG A 69 4.58 -17.12 -5.79
C ARG A 69 5.36 -18.39 -5.47
N LEU A 70 6.14 -18.90 -6.43
CA LEU A 70 6.99 -20.09 -6.19
C LEU A 70 8.02 -19.82 -5.08
N VAL A 71 8.65 -18.66 -5.08
CA VAL A 71 9.62 -18.30 -4.03
C VAL A 71 8.91 -18.09 -2.69
N GLU A 72 7.78 -17.39 -2.66
CA GLU A 72 6.99 -17.16 -1.44
C GLU A 72 6.46 -18.47 -0.83
N SER A 73 6.03 -19.43 -1.67
CA SER A 73 5.53 -20.73 -1.21
C SER A 73 6.63 -21.68 -0.72
N SER A 74 7.92 -21.38 -0.98
CA SER A 74 9.04 -22.19 -0.54
C SER A 74 9.73 -21.57 0.69
N PRO A 75 9.51 -22.08 1.92
CA PRO A 75 10.09 -21.49 3.14
C PRO A 75 11.62 -21.44 3.14
N ARG A 76 12.28 -22.36 2.43
CA ARG A 76 13.75 -22.39 2.34
C ARG A 76 14.27 -21.29 1.44
N LEU A 77 13.68 -21.14 0.23
CA LEU A 77 14.05 -20.10 -0.73
C LEU A 77 13.72 -18.70 -0.18
N PHE A 78 12.55 -18.55 0.43
CA PHE A 78 12.12 -17.29 1.01
C PHE A 78 13.06 -16.84 2.14
N ARG A 79 13.40 -17.72 3.08
CA ARG A 79 14.36 -17.40 4.17
C ARG A 79 15.76 -17.12 3.65
N TRP A 80 16.19 -17.82 2.61
CA TRP A 80 17.48 -17.55 1.97
C TRP A 80 17.50 -16.15 1.34
N LEU A 81 16.44 -15.79 0.59
CA LEU A 81 16.28 -14.48 -0.02
C LEU A 81 16.23 -13.38 1.07
N ASP A 82 15.43 -13.59 2.11
CA ASP A 82 15.28 -12.62 3.20
C ASP A 82 16.61 -12.29 3.89
N ARG A 83 17.42 -13.30 4.20
CA ARG A 83 18.77 -13.08 4.77
C ARG A 83 19.69 -12.25 3.88
N ARG A 84 19.46 -12.26 2.56
CA ARG A 84 20.29 -11.53 1.59
C ARG A 84 19.82 -10.10 1.37
N VAL A 85 18.53 -9.87 1.39
CA VAL A 85 17.93 -8.59 0.98
C VAL A 85 17.44 -7.75 2.15
N ASN A 86 17.02 -8.35 3.26
CA ASN A 86 16.48 -7.68 4.44
C ASN A 86 17.59 -6.94 5.22
N ARG A 87 18.12 -5.90 4.59
CA ARG A 87 19.16 -5.02 5.16
C ARG A 87 18.89 -3.59 4.72
N GLY A 88 18.94 -2.68 5.68
CA GLY A 88 18.89 -1.24 5.40
C GLY A 88 20.03 -0.84 4.45
N ARG A 89 19.68 -0.21 3.35
CA ARG A 89 20.66 0.28 2.35
C ARG A 89 20.55 1.78 2.21
N ARG A 90 21.71 2.41 2.13
CA ARG A 90 21.83 3.83 1.77
C ARG A 90 22.24 3.91 0.32
N ILE A 91 21.40 4.48 -0.53
CA ILE A 91 21.66 4.65 -1.96
C ILE A 91 21.84 6.16 -2.22
N ARG A 92 23.02 6.55 -2.65
CA ARG A 92 23.30 7.93 -3.04
C ARG A 92 22.86 8.14 -4.47
N THR A 93 21.88 9.03 -4.68
CA THR A 93 21.34 9.34 -6.02
C THR A 93 22.10 10.50 -6.70
N ASP A 94 23.03 11.12 -5.98
CA ASP A 94 23.98 12.09 -6.51
C ASP A 94 25.18 11.43 -7.22
N ASN A 95 25.37 10.12 -7.12
CA ASN A 95 26.39 9.41 -7.87
C ASN A 95 25.79 8.47 -8.94
N VAL A 96 26.58 8.18 -9.97
CA VAL A 96 26.15 7.41 -11.15
C VAL A 96 25.68 6.01 -10.76
N LEU A 97 26.40 5.29 -9.89
CA LEU A 97 26.07 3.91 -9.53
C LEU A 97 24.76 3.82 -8.75
N GLY A 98 24.58 4.68 -7.74
CA GLY A 98 23.35 4.72 -6.95
C GLY A 98 22.14 5.16 -7.79
N PHE A 99 22.32 6.17 -8.65
CA PHE A 99 21.28 6.59 -9.57
C PHE A 99 20.89 5.46 -10.54
N MET A 100 21.87 4.81 -11.16
CA MET A 100 21.63 3.72 -12.11
C MET A 100 20.94 2.51 -11.48
N GLN A 101 21.23 2.18 -10.22
CA GLN A 101 20.52 1.11 -9.51
C GLN A 101 19.01 1.39 -9.46
N LEU A 102 18.61 2.61 -9.06
CA LEU A 102 17.19 3.00 -9.04
C LEU A 102 16.60 3.13 -10.44
N TYR A 103 17.37 3.64 -11.40
CA TYR A 103 16.93 3.79 -12.78
C TYR A 103 16.62 2.45 -13.45
N VAL A 104 17.44 1.42 -13.21
CA VAL A 104 17.19 0.05 -13.70
C VAL A 104 15.92 -0.52 -13.07
N ILE A 105 15.74 -0.36 -11.75
CA ILE A 105 14.51 -0.78 -11.08
C ILE A 105 13.29 -0.04 -11.66
N ALA A 106 13.39 1.27 -11.85
CA ALA A 106 12.34 2.08 -12.47
C ALA A 106 12.00 1.62 -13.90
N GLY A 107 12.99 1.10 -14.64
CA GLY A 107 12.82 0.53 -15.98
C GLY A 107 11.84 -0.65 -16.02
N LEU A 108 11.68 -1.39 -14.92
CA LEU A 108 10.71 -2.47 -14.80
C LEU A 108 9.25 -2.01 -14.88
N ARG A 109 8.97 -0.71 -14.86
CA ARG A 109 7.61 -0.16 -14.96
C ARG A 109 6.84 -0.66 -16.19
N ARG A 110 7.52 -0.97 -17.29
CA ARG A 110 6.89 -1.51 -18.51
C ARG A 110 6.29 -2.90 -18.31
N TRP A 111 6.87 -3.70 -17.42
CA TRP A 111 6.42 -5.06 -17.09
C TRP A 111 5.60 -5.14 -15.81
N ARG A 112 5.41 -4.03 -15.08
CA ARG A 112 4.77 -3.94 -13.78
C ARG A 112 3.45 -4.73 -13.71
N ARG A 113 2.64 -4.68 -14.77
CA ARG A 113 1.35 -5.40 -14.87
C ARG A 113 1.47 -6.94 -14.94
N ARG A 114 2.67 -7.47 -15.19
CA ARG A 114 2.96 -8.92 -15.22
C ARG A 114 3.60 -9.43 -13.93
N LEU A 115 3.92 -8.53 -13.01
CA LEU A 115 4.62 -8.84 -11.78
C LEU A 115 3.65 -9.29 -10.69
N LEU A 116 4.18 -10.01 -9.70
CA LEU A 116 3.39 -10.56 -8.58
C LEU A 116 2.67 -9.43 -7.82
N ARG A 117 3.33 -8.28 -7.59
CA ARG A 117 2.68 -7.15 -6.91
C ARG A 117 1.37 -6.76 -7.58
N HIS A 118 1.37 -6.60 -8.89
CA HIS A 118 0.15 -6.24 -9.61
C HIS A 118 -0.96 -7.29 -9.45
N ALA A 119 -0.61 -8.58 -9.52
CA ALA A 119 -1.59 -9.65 -9.35
C ALA A 119 -2.22 -9.63 -7.94
N VAL A 120 -1.41 -9.38 -6.90
CA VAL A 120 -1.87 -9.27 -5.51
C VAL A 120 -2.80 -8.07 -5.34
N GLU A 121 -2.40 -6.89 -5.83
CA GLU A 121 -3.21 -5.67 -5.74
C GLU A 121 -4.53 -5.78 -6.50
N GLN A 122 -4.52 -6.40 -7.68
CA GLN A 122 -5.75 -6.64 -8.44
C GLN A 122 -6.68 -7.59 -7.72
N GLN A 123 -6.17 -8.66 -7.13
CA GLN A 123 -6.97 -9.59 -6.35
C GLN A 123 -7.58 -8.92 -5.13
N HIS A 124 -6.79 -8.14 -4.39
CA HIS A 124 -7.28 -7.36 -3.24
C HIS A 124 -8.40 -6.39 -3.64
N MET A 125 -8.18 -5.61 -4.71
CA MET A 125 -9.17 -4.66 -5.22
C MET A 125 -10.46 -5.37 -5.66
N GLN A 126 -10.37 -6.50 -6.34
CA GLN A 126 -11.55 -7.28 -6.76
C GLN A 126 -12.33 -7.80 -5.55
N THR A 127 -11.66 -8.36 -4.54
CA THR A 127 -12.30 -8.85 -3.31
C THR A 127 -13.03 -7.73 -2.59
N TRP A 128 -12.37 -6.58 -2.43
CA TRP A 128 -12.97 -5.39 -1.83
C TRP A 128 -14.21 -4.91 -2.60
N LEU A 129 -14.10 -4.73 -3.93
CA LEU A 129 -15.21 -4.26 -4.76
C LEU A 129 -16.38 -5.25 -4.77
N ASN A 130 -16.11 -6.55 -4.81
CA ASN A 130 -17.16 -7.56 -4.71
C ASN A 130 -17.93 -7.45 -3.39
N SER A 131 -17.24 -7.23 -2.27
CA SER A 131 -17.88 -7.02 -0.97
C SER A 131 -18.77 -5.78 -0.94
N VAL A 132 -18.35 -4.70 -1.60
CA VAL A 132 -19.18 -3.48 -1.76
C VAL A 132 -20.41 -3.76 -2.64
N LEU A 133 -20.21 -4.40 -3.82
CA LEU A 133 -21.29 -4.68 -4.76
C LEU A 133 -22.36 -5.58 -4.17
N THR A 134 -21.98 -6.57 -3.35
CA THR A 134 -22.96 -7.42 -2.65
C THR A 134 -23.72 -6.70 -1.53
N THR A 135 -23.21 -5.57 -1.06
CA THR A 135 -23.84 -4.78 0.02
C THR A 135 -24.73 -3.67 -0.52
N VAL A 136 -24.40 -3.09 -1.69
CA VAL A 136 -25.02 -1.84 -2.18
C VAL A 136 -26.54 -1.93 -2.38
N SER A 137 -27.06 -3.09 -2.73
CA SER A 137 -28.52 -3.29 -2.94
C SER A 137 -29.30 -3.38 -1.63
N ALA A 138 -28.66 -3.83 -0.55
CA ALA A 138 -29.29 -4.00 0.76
C ALA A 138 -29.05 -2.77 1.67
N ASP A 139 -27.86 -2.19 1.61
CA ASP A 139 -27.47 -1.03 2.44
C ASP A 139 -26.52 -0.12 1.64
N TYR A 140 -27.07 0.93 1.07
CA TYR A 140 -26.34 1.89 0.26
C TYR A 140 -25.32 2.69 1.08
N ASP A 141 -25.66 3.11 2.30
CA ASP A 141 -24.81 3.94 3.14
C ASP A 141 -23.63 3.14 3.67
N LEU A 142 -23.85 1.91 4.08
CA LEU A 142 -22.78 0.98 4.43
C LEU A 142 -21.83 0.74 3.24
N ALA A 143 -22.36 0.52 2.04
CA ALA A 143 -21.54 0.35 0.84
C ALA A 143 -20.67 1.57 0.54
N VAL A 144 -21.17 2.80 0.77
CA VAL A 144 -20.39 4.04 0.64
C VAL A 144 -19.25 4.07 1.65
N GLU A 145 -19.50 3.71 2.92
CA GLU A 145 -18.45 3.68 3.94
C GLU A 145 -17.42 2.57 3.66
N MET A 146 -17.84 1.39 3.17
CA MET A 146 -16.92 0.33 2.73
C MET A 146 -15.99 0.80 1.58
N ILE A 147 -16.49 1.60 0.64
CA ILE A 147 -15.64 2.24 -0.39
C ILE A 147 -14.66 3.21 0.26
N ARG A 148 -15.11 4.04 1.18
CA ARG A 148 -14.28 5.04 1.87
C ARG A 148 -13.21 4.43 2.76
N CYS A 149 -13.40 3.19 3.25
CA CYS A 149 -12.39 2.48 4.05
C CYS A 149 -11.06 2.30 3.31
N HIS A 150 -11.06 2.29 1.98
CA HIS A 150 -9.80 2.19 1.21
C HIS A 150 -8.81 3.34 1.50
N ARG A 151 -9.25 4.45 2.08
CA ARG A 151 -8.37 5.53 2.59
C ARG A 151 -7.38 5.06 3.67
N LEU A 152 -7.65 3.92 4.32
CA LEU A 152 -6.73 3.31 5.28
C LEU A 152 -5.49 2.74 4.60
N VAL A 153 -5.62 2.23 3.37
CA VAL A 153 -4.50 1.61 2.64
C VAL A 153 -3.61 2.69 2.07
N LYS A 154 -2.38 2.78 2.59
CA LYS A 154 -1.40 3.80 2.19
C LYS A 154 0.03 3.35 2.45
N GLY A 155 0.98 4.02 1.78
CA GLY A 155 2.41 3.77 1.94
C GLY A 155 2.90 2.53 1.20
N TYR A 156 4.10 2.11 1.53
CA TYR A 156 4.74 0.90 1.00
C TYR A 156 5.48 0.17 2.12
N SER A 157 5.92 -1.08 1.86
CA SER A 157 6.62 -1.92 2.83
C SER A 157 5.82 -2.12 4.12
N ASP A 158 6.41 -1.90 5.28
CA ASP A 158 5.79 -2.12 6.60
C ASP A 158 4.57 -1.25 6.83
N THR A 159 4.62 0.01 6.37
CA THR A 159 3.48 0.92 6.47
C THR A 159 2.30 0.37 5.69
N HIS A 160 2.53 -0.13 4.47
CA HIS A 160 1.49 -0.75 3.66
C HIS A 160 0.92 -2.00 4.34
N ALA A 161 1.77 -2.90 4.85
CA ALA A 161 1.33 -4.13 5.52
C ALA A 161 0.45 -3.82 6.75
N ARG A 162 0.87 -2.86 7.58
CA ARG A 162 0.08 -2.43 8.76
C ARG A 162 -1.26 -1.82 8.36
N THR A 163 -1.25 -0.91 7.39
CA THR A 163 -2.47 -0.22 6.96
C THR A 163 -3.44 -1.14 6.25
N LEU A 164 -2.94 -2.12 5.49
CA LEU A 164 -3.73 -3.17 4.86
C LEU A 164 -4.38 -4.06 5.92
N SER A 165 -3.65 -4.46 6.97
CA SER A 165 -4.21 -5.22 8.08
C SER A 165 -5.33 -4.47 8.80
N LYS A 166 -5.19 -3.16 9.04
CA LYS A 166 -6.25 -2.32 9.59
C LYS A 166 -7.48 -2.28 8.67
N PHE A 167 -7.26 -2.10 7.38
CA PHE A 167 -8.31 -2.14 6.37
C PHE A 167 -9.07 -3.47 6.39
N ASP A 168 -8.37 -4.61 6.37
CA ASP A 168 -8.98 -5.94 6.36
C ASP A 168 -9.86 -6.17 7.61
N ARG A 169 -9.39 -5.73 8.77
CA ARG A 169 -10.14 -5.82 10.04
C ARG A 169 -11.40 -4.96 10.04
N VAL A 170 -11.33 -3.73 9.51
CA VAL A 170 -12.49 -2.85 9.38
C VAL A 170 -13.49 -3.41 8.35
N MET A 171 -13.01 -3.95 7.24
CA MET A 171 -13.86 -4.58 6.22
C MET A 171 -14.54 -5.84 6.74
N ALA A 172 -13.86 -6.67 7.53
CA ALA A 172 -14.47 -7.83 8.19
C ALA A 172 -15.60 -7.40 9.12
N ALA A 173 -15.36 -6.37 9.96
CA ALA A 173 -16.40 -5.82 10.83
C ALA A 173 -17.58 -5.22 10.03
N ALA A 174 -17.31 -4.57 8.89
CA ALA A 174 -18.35 -4.05 8.02
C ALA A 174 -19.25 -5.16 7.44
N ILE A 175 -18.68 -6.32 7.14
CA ILE A 175 -19.41 -7.50 6.66
C ILE A 175 -20.28 -8.09 7.79
N ASP A 176 -19.74 -8.17 9.01
CA ASP A 176 -20.48 -8.68 10.18
C ASP A 176 -21.63 -7.74 10.59
N LEU A 177 -21.49 -6.45 10.36
CA LEU A 177 -22.52 -5.44 10.68
C LEU A 177 -23.66 -5.34 9.64
N ARG A 178 -23.65 -6.11 8.56
CA ARG A 178 -24.72 -6.08 7.56
C ARG A 178 -26.07 -6.37 8.20
N GLY A 179 -27.06 -5.55 7.86
CA GLY A 179 -28.40 -5.65 8.43
C GLY A 179 -28.63 -4.88 9.73
N SER A 180 -27.59 -4.30 10.35
CA SER A 180 -27.76 -3.41 11.49
C SER A 180 -28.13 -1.99 11.01
N ALA A 181 -29.10 -1.35 11.66
CA ALA A 181 -29.58 -0.01 11.28
C ALA A 181 -28.49 1.08 11.36
N ASP A 182 -27.48 0.91 12.20
CA ASP A 182 -26.36 1.84 12.43
C ASP A 182 -25.03 1.37 11.83
N ALA A 183 -25.05 0.37 10.92
CA ALA A 183 -23.85 -0.25 10.34
C ALA A 183 -22.90 0.78 9.70
N ALA A 184 -23.42 1.69 8.88
CA ALA A 184 -22.65 2.72 8.22
C ALA A 184 -21.92 3.64 9.21
N ASP A 185 -22.61 4.08 10.28
CA ASP A 185 -22.03 4.96 11.30
C ASP A 185 -20.96 4.24 12.14
N ARG A 186 -21.18 2.96 12.45
CA ARG A 186 -20.16 2.15 13.14
C ARG A 186 -18.92 1.98 12.29
N VAL A 187 -19.06 1.64 11.01
CA VAL A 187 -17.92 1.49 10.09
C VAL A 187 -17.18 2.81 9.92
N ARG A 188 -17.90 3.93 9.82
CA ARG A 188 -17.28 5.27 9.77
C ARG A 188 -16.43 5.56 11.00
N ARG A 189 -16.92 5.24 12.19
CA ARG A 189 -16.18 5.41 13.46
C ARG A 189 -14.97 4.48 13.54
N LEU A 190 -15.12 3.21 13.18
CA LEU A 190 -13.99 2.24 13.12
C LEU A 190 -12.88 2.73 12.17
N CYS A 191 -13.29 3.24 11.00
CA CYS A 191 -12.34 3.78 10.03
C CYS A 191 -11.64 5.05 10.54
N ALA A 192 -12.36 5.92 11.27
CA ALA A 192 -11.77 7.10 11.90
C ALA A 192 -10.77 6.73 13.01
N SER A 193 -11.12 5.79 13.88
CA SER A 193 -10.21 5.27 14.92
C SER A 193 -8.96 4.64 14.30
N ALA A 194 -9.12 3.81 13.26
CA ALA A 194 -8.00 3.19 12.55
C ALA A 194 -7.03 4.19 11.91
N MET A 195 -7.51 5.41 11.59
CA MET A 195 -6.70 6.49 11.00
C MET A 195 -5.91 7.30 12.03
N GLN A 196 -6.42 7.42 13.25
CA GLN A 196 -5.85 8.31 14.28
C GLN A 196 -4.64 7.71 14.99
N GLU A 197 -4.43 6.40 14.90
CA GLU A 197 -3.43 5.72 15.71
C GLU A 197 -2.26 5.14 14.92
N GLU A 198 -1.06 5.37 15.47
CA GLU A 198 0.13 4.59 15.14
C GLU A 198 0.08 3.20 15.80
N ASP A 199 -0.66 3.03 16.91
CA ASP A 199 -0.76 1.78 17.66
C ASP A 199 -2.17 1.15 17.56
N ASP A 200 -2.25 -0.19 17.56
CA ASP A 200 -3.48 -0.96 17.29
C ASP A 200 -4.49 -0.99 18.47
N GLY A 201 -4.19 -0.35 19.60
CA GLY A 201 -4.95 -0.46 20.86
C GLY A 201 -6.42 -0.08 20.73
N THR A 202 -6.74 1.14 20.33
CA THR A 202 -8.13 1.62 20.27
C THR A 202 -8.93 0.98 19.13
N LEU A 203 -8.28 0.59 18.04
CA LEU A 203 -8.96 -0.19 16.98
C LEU A 203 -9.39 -1.56 17.52
N VAL A 204 -8.55 -2.21 18.35
CA VAL A 204 -8.88 -3.49 19.01
C VAL A 204 -10.06 -3.31 19.96
N GLU A 205 -10.07 -2.25 20.78
CA GLU A 205 -11.17 -1.93 21.67
C GLU A 205 -12.47 -1.65 20.92
N ALA A 206 -12.41 -0.82 19.88
CA ALA A 206 -13.56 -0.49 19.04
C ALA A 206 -14.12 -1.73 18.31
N LEU A 207 -13.26 -2.61 17.80
CA LEU A 207 -13.69 -3.88 17.19
C LEU A 207 -14.29 -4.86 18.22
N SER A 208 -13.74 -4.90 19.45
CA SER A 208 -14.28 -5.74 20.53
C SER A 208 -15.67 -5.24 21.00
N ALA A 209 -15.90 -3.93 20.98
CA ALA A 209 -17.20 -3.34 21.28
C ALA A 209 -18.26 -3.72 20.22
N VAL A 210 -17.88 -3.78 18.95
CA VAL A 210 -18.77 -4.23 17.87
C VAL A 210 -19.18 -5.70 18.05
N LYS A 211 -18.23 -6.58 18.45
CA LYS A 211 -18.51 -8.02 18.67
C LYS A 211 -19.35 -8.33 19.90
N ARG A 212 -19.43 -7.44 20.88
CA ARG A 212 -20.24 -7.65 22.11
C ARG A 212 -21.73 -7.33 21.93
N VAL A 213 -22.12 -6.72 20.82
CA VAL A 213 -23.50 -6.28 20.55
C VAL A 213 -24.24 -7.30 19.64
N HIS A 214 -23.58 -8.36 19.21
CA HIS A 214 -24.13 -9.56 18.55
C HIS A 214 -24.04 -10.77 19.47
#